data_1fed57cd0a7077c173296d2bfd7d4a3a
#
_entry.id   1fed57cd0a7077c173296d2bfd7d4a3a
#
_cell.length_a   1.000
_cell.length_b   1.000
_cell.length_c   1.000
_cell.angle_alpha   90.00
_cell.angle_beta   90.00
_cell.angle_gamma   90.00
#
_symmetry.space_group_name_H-M   'P 1'
#
loop_
_entity.id
_entity.type
_entity.pdbx_description
1 polymer ?
#
loop_
_entity_poly.entity_id
_entity_poly.type
_entity_poly.pdbx_seq_one_letter_code
_entity_poly.pdbx_strand_id
1 'polypeptide(L)'
;MIVVPAPAKVNLALEVTGRRPDGYHDIATVMVTVDWHDLVGLRLSPGTGEVRLRLTGPCAEGVPATAENLAARAAAALVALAGGGLDADVWLDKRLPTAAGLGGGSADAAAVLRAGARLLRGTPAGPAPAALEEAAGALGSDVPAALAGGAVLATGRGERLRRLPCPPLHLAVAVAGASSTAASYAALRDAERHGDGRAGRVADRLAAGLAPGPGDCGSALEAAACRAAPMLGDRLCRLRARIGADWYVTGSGGAVFAIAASADEAEGLAAAARAAGFPARGCLTQAAAGTA
;
A
#
# COMPACT_ATOMS: atom_id res chain seq x y z
N MET A 1 4.48 10.69 23.11
CA MET A 1 4.83 10.32 21.72
C MET A 1 4.71 8.82 21.58
N ILE A 2 4.12 8.35 20.48
CA ILE A 2 4.07 6.94 20.09
C ILE A 2 4.74 6.80 18.72
N VAL A 3 5.43 5.68 18.49
CA VAL A 3 6.01 5.34 17.19
C VAL A 3 5.36 4.05 16.71
N VAL A 4 4.89 4.05 15.46
CA VAL A 4 4.21 2.90 14.86
C VAL A 4 4.76 2.63 13.46
N PRO A 5 4.77 1.38 12.99
CA PRO A 5 5.09 1.07 11.61
C PRO A 5 3.97 1.50 10.67
N ALA A 6 4.37 1.92 9.46
CA ALA A 6 3.52 2.21 8.31
C ALA A 6 3.84 1.20 7.20
N PRO A 7 3.27 -0.02 7.24
CA PRO A 7 3.65 -1.11 6.36
C PRO A 7 3.23 -0.85 4.91
N ALA A 8 4.10 -1.24 3.97
CA ALA A 8 3.79 -1.27 2.55
C ALA A 8 2.66 -2.25 2.24
N LYS A 9 1.97 -2.02 1.13
CA LYS A 9 1.02 -2.98 0.55
C LYS A 9 1.57 -3.59 -0.73
N VAL A 10 1.16 -4.82 -0.98
CA VAL A 10 1.32 -5.51 -2.26
C VAL A 10 -0.07 -5.91 -2.75
N ASN A 11 -0.41 -5.55 -4.00
CA ASN A 11 -1.59 -6.12 -4.66
C ASN A 11 -1.16 -7.48 -5.23
N LEU A 12 -1.62 -8.57 -4.62
CA LEU A 12 -1.37 -9.92 -5.12
C LEU A 12 -2.09 -10.14 -6.45
N ALA A 13 -3.30 -9.59 -6.56
CA ALA A 13 -4.09 -9.58 -7.79
C ALA A 13 -4.79 -8.25 -7.95
N LEU A 14 -4.86 -7.73 -9.18
CA LEU A 14 -5.67 -6.58 -9.53
C LEU A 14 -6.34 -6.81 -10.89
N GLU A 15 -7.64 -6.65 -10.92
CA GLU A 15 -8.48 -6.68 -12.11
C GLU A 15 -9.13 -5.32 -12.32
N VAL A 16 -9.28 -4.91 -13.57
CA VAL A 16 -10.17 -3.82 -13.96
C VAL A 16 -11.43 -4.47 -14.53
N THR A 17 -12.57 -4.29 -13.86
CA THR A 17 -13.82 -5.00 -14.20
C THR A 17 -14.78 -4.13 -15.01
N GLY A 18 -14.50 -2.84 -15.17
CA GLY A 18 -15.32 -1.94 -15.95
C GLY A 18 -14.83 -0.49 -15.90
N ARG A 19 -15.43 0.34 -16.74
CA ARG A 19 -15.29 1.80 -16.70
C ARG A 19 -16.61 2.43 -16.29
N ARG A 20 -16.55 3.33 -15.32
CA ARG A 20 -17.70 4.02 -14.76
C ARG A 20 -18.03 5.28 -15.55
N PRO A 21 -19.31 5.77 -15.49
CA PRO A 21 -19.69 7.04 -16.11
C PRO A 21 -18.94 8.26 -15.55
N ASP A 22 -18.47 8.17 -14.28
CA ASP A 22 -17.69 9.22 -13.62
C ASP A 22 -16.22 9.26 -14.06
N GLY A 23 -15.83 8.41 -15.04
CA GLY A 23 -14.48 8.33 -15.59
C GLY A 23 -13.51 7.42 -14.82
N TYR A 24 -13.90 6.99 -13.61
CA TYR A 24 -13.14 5.99 -12.83
C TYR A 24 -13.34 4.57 -13.39
N HIS A 25 -12.56 3.63 -12.85
CA HIS A 25 -12.69 2.21 -13.17
C HIS A 25 -13.23 1.45 -11.96
N ASP A 26 -14.09 0.47 -12.23
CA ASP A 26 -14.38 -0.57 -11.24
C ASP A 26 -13.24 -1.58 -11.24
N ILE A 27 -12.78 -1.91 -10.05
CA ILE A 27 -11.68 -2.86 -9.83
C ILE A 27 -12.07 -3.95 -8.85
N ALA A 28 -11.37 -5.06 -8.92
CA ALA A 28 -11.27 -6.04 -7.84
C ALA A 28 -9.79 -6.31 -7.57
N THR A 29 -9.35 -6.17 -6.34
CA THR A 29 -7.95 -6.35 -5.98
C THR A 29 -7.81 -6.98 -4.60
N VAL A 30 -6.89 -7.94 -4.48
CA VAL A 30 -6.45 -8.46 -3.19
C VAL A 30 -5.16 -7.78 -2.80
N MET A 31 -5.20 -7.05 -1.69
CA MET A 31 -4.04 -6.38 -1.11
C MET A 31 -3.62 -7.06 0.18
N VAL A 32 -2.31 -7.18 0.38
CA VAL A 32 -1.70 -7.63 1.64
C VAL A 32 -0.71 -6.60 2.13
N THR A 33 -0.61 -6.43 3.46
CA THR A 33 0.47 -5.65 4.07
C THR A 33 1.69 -6.53 4.28
N VAL A 34 2.88 -5.93 4.13
CA VAL A 34 4.18 -6.62 4.30
C VAL A 34 5.05 -5.90 5.33
N ASP A 35 6.05 -6.58 5.86
CA ASP A 35 6.96 -6.08 6.90
C ASP A 35 8.01 -5.06 6.42
N TRP A 36 7.97 -4.63 5.15
CA TRP A 36 8.69 -3.45 4.67
C TRP A 36 7.86 -2.21 5.00
N HIS A 37 8.37 -1.29 5.81
CA HIS A 37 7.57 -0.21 6.35
C HIS A 37 8.39 1.08 6.59
N ASP A 38 7.71 2.20 6.56
CA ASP A 38 8.16 3.47 7.13
C ASP A 38 7.88 3.47 8.65
N LEU A 39 8.47 4.41 9.39
CA LEU A 39 8.11 4.64 10.78
C LEU A 39 7.43 5.99 10.94
N VAL A 40 6.35 6.00 11.70
CA VAL A 40 5.56 7.20 12.00
C VAL A 40 5.58 7.45 13.49
N GLY A 41 6.14 8.59 13.90
CA GLY A 41 6.03 9.12 15.25
C GLY A 41 4.88 10.14 15.32
N LEU A 42 4.06 10.06 16.36
CA LEU A 42 3.01 11.04 16.63
C LEU A 42 3.06 11.50 18.10
N ARG A 43 2.97 12.80 18.31
CA ARG A 43 2.72 13.43 19.60
C ARG A 43 1.55 14.37 19.44
N LEU A 44 0.61 14.28 20.37
CA LEU A 44 -0.48 15.23 20.54
C LEU A 44 -0.23 16.04 21.82
N SER A 45 -0.52 17.33 21.79
CA SER A 45 -0.44 18.24 22.93
C SER A 45 -1.57 19.27 22.87
N PRO A 46 -2.02 19.85 24.00
CA PRO A 46 -2.95 20.97 23.96
C PRO A 46 -2.43 22.09 23.06
N GLY A 47 -3.32 22.64 22.21
CA GLY A 47 -2.91 23.63 21.22
C GLY A 47 -4.07 24.21 20.41
N THR A 48 -3.76 24.79 19.26
CA THR A 48 -4.69 25.54 18.41
C THR A 48 -5.03 24.81 17.10
N GLY A 49 -4.56 23.59 16.89
CA GLY A 49 -4.77 22.81 15.68
C GLY A 49 -3.53 22.80 14.77
N GLU A 50 -2.38 23.24 15.24
CA GLU A 50 -1.17 23.25 14.42
C GLU A 50 -0.69 21.83 14.14
N VAL A 51 -0.36 21.55 12.86
CA VAL A 51 0.27 20.29 12.43
C VAL A 51 1.69 20.57 11.96
N ARG A 52 2.66 19.96 12.62
CA ARG A 52 4.08 20.05 12.28
C ARG A 52 4.57 18.70 11.76
N LEU A 53 5.13 18.69 10.55
CA LEU A 53 5.67 17.50 9.91
C LEU A 53 7.19 17.59 9.77
N ARG A 54 7.89 16.52 10.18
CA ARG A 54 9.34 16.34 9.99
C ARG A 54 9.60 15.06 9.23
N LEU A 55 10.46 15.15 8.21
CA LEU A 55 10.85 14.04 7.37
C LEU A 55 12.31 13.66 7.64
N THR A 56 12.55 12.37 7.73
CA THR A 56 13.88 11.75 7.82
C THR A 56 13.89 10.45 7.03
N GLY A 57 15.04 9.79 6.96
CA GLY A 57 15.19 8.48 6.36
C GLY A 57 15.72 8.48 4.94
N PRO A 58 16.19 7.32 4.45
CA PRO A 58 16.88 7.19 3.18
C PRO A 58 16.00 7.44 1.94
N CYS A 59 14.66 7.38 2.11
CA CYS A 59 13.69 7.60 1.04
C CYS A 59 12.88 8.91 1.22
N ALA A 60 13.38 9.86 2.02
CA ALA A 60 12.70 11.13 2.26
C ALA A 60 12.83 12.14 1.12
N GLU A 61 13.84 11.97 0.24
CA GLU A 61 14.06 12.87 -0.90
C GLU A 61 12.83 12.90 -1.83
N GLY A 62 12.41 14.10 -2.23
CA GLY A 62 11.24 14.31 -3.10
C GLY A 62 9.87 14.12 -2.41
N VAL A 63 9.84 13.75 -1.12
CA VAL A 63 8.57 13.68 -0.37
C VAL A 63 8.22 15.10 0.12
N PRO A 64 6.98 15.59 -0.15
CA PRO A 64 6.59 16.93 0.32
C PRO A 64 6.53 16.98 1.86
N ALA A 65 7.22 17.98 2.44
CA ALA A 65 7.18 18.28 3.88
C ALA A 65 6.13 19.36 4.21
N THR A 66 5.05 19.41 3.45
CA THR A 66 4.00 20.43 3.52
C THR A 66 2.67 19.83 3.97
N ALA A 67 1.65 20.66 4.12
CA ALA A 67 0.28 20.25 4.43
C ALA A 67 -0.34 19.33 3.36
N GLU A 68 0.24 19.24 2.16
CA GLU A 68 -0.20 18.31 1.10
C GLU A 68 0.18 16.86 1.38
N ASN A 69 1.17 16.63 2.26
CA ASN A 69 1.56 15.28 2.67
C ASN A 69 0.40 14.55 3.32
N LEU A 70 0.14 13.30 2.90
CA LEU A 70 -1.01 12.52 3.41
C LEU A 70 -0.94 12.30 4.93
N ALA A 71 0.25 12.17 5.52
CA ALA A 71 0.38 12.05 6.97
C ALA A 71 0.03 13.36 7.71
N ALA A 72 0.39 14.52 7.14
CA ALA A 72 -0.01 15.81 7.69
C ALA A 72 -1.52 16.01 7.57
N ARG A 73 -2.12 15.65 6.43
CA ARG A 73 -3.58 15.67 6.24
C ARG A 73 -4.31 14.73 7.19
N ALA A 74 -3.74 13.54 7.44
CA ALA A 74 -4.28 12.58 8.41
C ALA A 74 -4.22 13.14 9.84
N ALA A 75 -3.14 13.83 10.22
CA ALA A 75 -3.01 14.48 11.51
C ALA A 75 -4.03 15.62 11.67
N ALA A 76 -4.24 16.43 10.64
CA ALA A 76 -5.25 17.49 10.66
C ALA A 76 -6.68 16.91 10.79
N ALA A 77 -6.99 15.83 10.05
CA ALA A 77 -8.26 15.12 10.18
C ALA A 77 -8.45 14.54 11.58
N LEU A 78 -7.42 13.95 12.17
CA LEU A 78 -7.44 13.41 13.54
C LEU A 78 -7.72 14.52 14.57
N VAL A 79 -7.04 15.68 14.46
CA VAL A 79 -7.27 16.84 15.34
C VAL A 79 -8.70 17.33 15.23
N ALA A 80 -9.25 17.40 14.01
CA ALA A 80 -10.65 17.77 13.79
C ALA A 80 -11.62 16.76 14.43
N LEU A 81 -11.39 15.46 14.26
CA LEU A 81 -12.18 14.38 14.88
C LEU A 81 -12.12 14.41 16.41
N ALA A 82 -11.01 14.87 16.99
CA ALA A 82 -10.87 15.06 18.42
C ALA A 82 -11.60 16.30 19.00
N GLY A 83 -12.30 17.06 18.13
CA GLY A 83 -13.01 18.29 18.54
C GLY A 83 -12.13 19.54 18.56
N GLY A 84 -10.91 19.48 18.02
CA GLY A 84 -9.92 20.57 18.05
C GLY A 84 -9.18 20.66 19.40
N GLY A 85 -8.49 21.79 19.62
CA GLY A 85 -7.76 22.03 20.89
C GLY A 85 -6.49 21.21 21.07
N LEU A 86 -6.01 20.54 20.02
CA LEU A 86 -4.77 19.76 20.01
C LEU A 86 -3.86 20.21 18.88
N ASP A 87 -2.56 20.29 19.15
CA ASP A 87 -1.50 20.33 18.14
C ASP A 87 -0.98 18.91 17.88
N ALA A 88 -0.53 18.65 16.66
CA ALA A 88 0.04 17.38 16.27
C ALA A 88 1.46 17.55 15.70
N ASP A 89 2.45 16.91 16.35
CA ASP A 89 3.78 16.74 15.79
C ASP A 89 3.87 15.35 15.16
N VAL A 90 4.23 15.31 13.88
CA VAL A 90 4.40 14.09 13.08
C VAL A 90 5.85 13.96 12.63
N TRP A 91 6.46 12.80 12.87
CA TRP A 91 7.77 12.42 12.36
C TRP A 91 7.61 11.24 11.40
N LEU A 92 8.12 11.39 10.19
CA LEU A 92 8.18 10.31 9.21
C LEU A 92 9.64 9.93 8.97
N ASP A 93 9.99 8.68 9.26
CA ASP A 93 11.24 8.06 8.83
C ASP A 93 10.94 7.21 7.58
N LYS A 94 11.21 7.79 6.40
CA LYS A 94 10.88 7.22 5.09
C LYS A 94 11.92 6.19 4.65
N ARG A 95 11.48 4.93 4.57
CA ARG A 95 12.26 3.75 4.18
C ARG A 95 11.70 3.03 2.97
N LEU A 96 10.43 3.32 2.63
CA LEU A 96 9.77 2.81 1.44
C LEU A 96 10.13 3.69 0.25
N PRO A 97 10.57 3.10 -0.88
CA PRO A 97 10.82 3.84 -2.11
C PRO A 97 9.57 4.61 -2.56
N THR A 98 9.75 5.88 -2.88
CA THR A 98 8.67 6.76 -3.34
C THR A 98 8.22 6.40 -4.76
N ALA A 99 6.95 6.65 -5.09
CA ALA A 99 6.35 6.40 -6.40
C ALA A 99 6.51 4.95 -6.93
N ALA A 100 6.78 3.99 -6.02
CA ALA A 100 6.98 2.58 -6.36
C ALA A 100 5.68 1.76 -6.42
N GLY A 101 4.51 2.34 -6.14
CA GLY A 101 3.25 1.60 -6.08
C GLY A 101 3.04 0.78 -4.80
N LEU A 102 3.91 0.94 -3.80
CA LEU A 102 3.87 0.23 -2.50
C LEU A 102 2.92 0.88 -1.47
N GLY A 103 2.24 1.96 -1.83
CA GLY A 103 1.25 2.61 -0.95
C GLY A 103 1.86 3.36 0.25
N GLY A 104 3.15 3.75 0.22
CA GLY A 104 3.86 4.35 1.36
C GLY A 104 3.15 5.56 1.96
N GLY A 105 2.72 6.54 1.15
CA GLY A 105 2.00 7.71 1.66
C GLY A 105 0.66 7.36 2.31
N SER A 106 -0.07 6.38 1.76
CA SER A 106 -1.33 5.89 2.35
C SER A 106 -1.07 5.12 3.65
N ALA A 107 0.04 4.37 3.72
CA ALA A 107 0.48 3.70 4.93
C ALA A 107 0.84 4.69 6.03
N ASP A 108 1.55 5.78 5.69
CA ASP A 108 1.89 6.86 6.62
C ASP A 108 0.63 7.50 7.21
N ALA A 109 -0.33 7.86 6.34
CA ALA A 109 -1.61 8.44 6.78
C ALA A 109 -2.38 7.49 7.71
N ALA A 110 -2.49 6.22 7.33
CA ALA A 110 -3.13 5.20 8.16
C ALA A 110 -2.42 5.00 9.50
N ALA A 111 -1.08 5.06 9.51
CA ALA A 111 -0.29 4.98 10.74
C ALA A 111 -0.55 6.17 11.67
N VAL A 112 -0.66 7.39 11.15
CA VAL A 112 -1.06 8.58 11.93
C VAL A 112 -2.43 8.37 12.56
N LEU A 113 -3.44 7.92 11.77
CA LEU A 113 -4.79 7.69 12.29
C LEU A 113 -4.79 6.60 13.39
N ARG A 114 -4.07 5.49 13.20
CA ARG A 114 -3.93 4.43 14.23
C ARG A 114 -3.22 4.94 15.49
N ALA A 115 -2.12 5.69 15.32
CA ALA A 115 -1.37 6.25 16.44
C ALA A 115 -2.23 7.21 17.26
N GLY A 116 -2.98 8.09 16.58
CA GLY A 116 -3.88 9.03 17.23
C GLY A 116 -5.04 8.35 17.96
N ALA A 117 -5.67 7.34 17.34
CA ALA A 117 -6.70 6.55 18.00
C ALA A 117 -6.20 5.86 19.28
N ARG A 118 -4.93 5.37 19.26
CA ARG A 118 -4.30 4.81 20.47
C ARG A 118 -4.02 5.84 21.55
N LEU A 119 -3.51 7.02 21.17
CA LEU A 119 -3.22 8.12 22.12
C LEU A 119 -4.48 8.68 22.78
N LEU A 120 -5.60 8.71 22.04
CA LEU A 120 -6.86 9.29 22.51
C LEU A 120 -7.83 8.24 23.08
N ARG A 121 -7.43 6.97 23.12
CA ARG A 121 -8.25 5.88 23.64
C ARG A 121 -8.68 6.14 25.09
N GLY A 122 -10.01 5.97 25.34
CA GLY A 122 -10.56 6.17 26.68
C GLY A 122 -10.71 7.63 27.10
N THR A 123 -10.43 8.58 26.20
CA THR A 123 -10.69 10.00 26.40
C THR A 123 -11.96 10.43 25.67
N PRO A 124 -12.62 11.53 26.08
CA PRO A 124 -13.76 12.11 25.34
C PRO A 124 -13.42 12.50 23.89
N ALA A 125 -12.13 12.78 23.60
CA ALA A 125 -11.62 13.14 22.29
C ALA A 125 -11.29 11.91 21.41
N GLY A 126 -11.49 10.69 21.91
CA GLY A 126 -11.21 9.45 21.18
C GLY A 126 -12.16 9.25 19.99
N PRO A 127 -11.64 9.22 18.75
CA PRO A 127 -12.51 9.08 17.58
C PRO A 127 -13.15 7.68 17.52
N ALA A 128 -14.41 7.64 17.10
CA ALA A 128 -15.09 6.38 16.83
C ALA A 128 -14.46 5.66 15.61
N PRO A 129 -14.44 4.32 15.58
CA PRO A 129 -13.87 3.55 14.46
C PRO A 129 -14.46 3.98 13.10
N ALA A 130 -15.78 4.17 13.00
CA ALA A 130 -16.43 4.60 11.76
C ALA A 130 -15.94 5.97 11.28
N ALA A 131 -15.70 6.93 12.18
CA ALA A 131 -15.17 8.24 11.83
C ALA A 131 -13.72 8.17 11.32
N LEU A 132 -12.92 7.24 11.84
CA LEU A 132 -11.57 6.98 11.33
C LEU A 132 -11.60 6.37 9.92
N GLU A 133 -12.53 5.44 9.66
CA GLU A 133 -12.73 4.84 8.33
C GLU A 133 -13.19 5.89 7.30
N GLU A 134 -14.10 6.77 7.68
CA GLU A 134 -14.55 7.87 6.83
C GLU A 134 -13.40 8.85 6.53
N ALA A 135 -12.64 9.26 7.54
CA ALA A 135 -11.45 10.09 7.36
C ALA A 135 -10.42 9.42 6.45
N ALA A 136 -10.19 8.11 6.61
CA ALA A 136 -9.28 7.35 5.75
C ALA A 136 -9.75 7.38 4.29
N GLY A 137 -11.06 7.20 4.03
CA GLY A 137 -11.66 7.27 2.69
C GLY A 137 -11.49 8.64 2.03
N ALA A 138 -11.62 9.72 2.81
CA ALA A 138 -11.45 11.10 2.34
C ALA A 138 -9.98 11.45 2.02
N LEU A 139 -9.02 10.76 2.63
CA LEU A 139 -7.58 10.99 2.40
C LEU A 139 -7.08 10.36 1.10
N GLY A 140 -7.58 9.18 0.73
CA GLY A 140 -7.16 8.52 -0.52
C GLY A 140 -7.63 7.06 -0.60
N SER A 141 -7.67 6.51 -1.83
CA SER A 141 -8.25 5.19 -2.11
C SER A 141 -7.58 4.01 -1.38
N ASP A 142 -6.26 4.08 -1.17
CA ASP A 142 -5.50 3.00 -0.51
C ASP A 142 -5.44 3.18 1.02
N VAL A 143 -5.85 4.35 1.57
CA VAL A 143 -5.75 4.62 3.02
C VAL A 143 -6.68 3.72 3.83
N PRO A 144 -7.93 3.43 3.42
CA PRO A 144 -8.79 2.48 4.15
C PRO A 144 -8.19 1.09 4.23
N ALA A 145 -7.61 0.57 3.13
CA ALA A 145 -6.94 -0.74 3.12
C ALA A 145 -5.70 -0.74 4.02
N ALA A 146 -4.88 0.33 4.00
CA ALA A 146 -3.73 0.49 4.89
C ALA A 146 -4.16 0.62 6.37
N LEU A 147 -5.30 1.26 6.66
CA LEU A 147 -5.87 1.36 8.00
C LEU A 147 -6.36 0.00 8.49
N ALA A 148 -7.02 -0.77 7.63
CA ALA A 148 -7.48 -2.12 7.91
C ALA A 148 -6.32 -3.08 8.19
N GLY A 149 -5.21 -2.95 7.44
CA GLY A 149 -4.05 -3.85 7.51
C GLY A 149 -4.38 -5.30 7.15
N GLY A 150 -3.37 -6.14 7.17
CA GLY A 150 -3.53 -7.57 6.84
C GLY A 150 -3.84 -7.81 5.37
N ALA A 151 -4.75 -8.75 5.11
CA ALA A 151 -5.23 -9.04 3.76
C ALA A 151 -6.65 -8.51 3.57
N VAL A 152 -6.91 -7.84 2.44
CA VAL A 152 -8.23 -7.32 2.08
C VAL A 152 -8.53 -7.57 0.61
N LEU A 153 -9.79 -7.92 0.31
CA LEU A 153 -10.34 -7.77 -1.03
C LEU A 153 -11.03 -6.41 -1.11
N ALA A 154 -10.56 -5.58 -2.02
CA ALA A 154 -11.14 -4.28 -2.31
C ALA A 154 -11.86 -4.30 -3.66
N THR A 155 -13.07 -3.75 -3.71
CA THR A 155 -13.90 -3.67 -4.91
C THR A 155 -14.46 -2.26 -5.11
N GLY A 156 -15.19 -2.03 -6.21
CA GLY A 156 -15.62 -0.70 -6.61
C GLY A 156 -14.42 0.09 -7.14
N ARG A 157 -14.17 1.28 -6.63
CA ARG A 157 -12.95 2.07 -6.89
C ARG A 157 -11.77 1.68 -5.98
N GLY A 158 -11.98 0.68 -5.08
CA GLY A 158 -11.08 0.27 -4.01
C GLY A 158 -11.61 0.59 -2.60
N GLU A 159 -12.80 1.20 -2.49
CA GLU A 159 -13.40 1.66 -1.24
C GLU A 159 -14.19 0.57 -0.50
N ARG A 160 -14.66 -0.47 -1.20
CA ARG A 160 -15.43 -1.54 -0.58
C ARG A 160 -14.48 -2.65 -0.14
N LEU A 161 -14.22 -2.72 1.16
CA LEU A 161 -13.26 -3.65 1.74
C LEU A 161 -13.94 -4.85 2.37
N ARG A 162 -13.42 -6.04 2.06
CA ARG A 162 -13.69 -7.28 2.77
C ARG A 162 -12.38 -7.82 3.34
N ARG A 163 -12.27 -7.94 4.66
CA ARG A 163 -11.10 -8.55 5.31
C ARG A 163 -10.99 -10.02 4.93
N LEU A 164 -9.77 -10.47 4.72
CA LEU A 164 -9.45 -11.85 4.41
C LEU A 164 -8.49 -12.40 5.47
N PRO A 165 -8.60 -13.69 5.82
CA PRO A 165 -7.49 -14.40 6.43
C PRO A 165 -6.27 -14.32 5.51
N CYS A 166 -5.08 -14.21 6.08
CA CYS A 166 -3.86 -14.26 5.31
C CYS A 166 -2.87 -15.19 5.99
N PRO A 167 -2.56 -16.34 5.39
CA PRO A 167 -1.46 -17.16 5.87
C PRO A 167 -0.16 -16.38 5.72
N PRO A 168 0.89 -16.70 6.49
CA PRO A 168 2.22 -16.13 6.29
C PRO A 168 2.70 -16.42 4.86
N LEU A 169 2.84 -15.38 4.04
CA LEU A 169 3.40 -15.48 2.69
C LEU A 169 4.78 -14.82 2.67
N HIS A 170 5.75 -15.53 2.13
CA HIS A 170 7.08 -14.99 1.87
C HIS A 170 7.10 -14.39 0.46
N LEU A 171 7.47 -13.11 0.35
CA LEU A 171 7.50 -12.37 -0.90
C LEU A 171 8.88 -11.76 -1.11
N ALA A 172 9.44 -11.91 -2.30
CA ALA A 172 10.47 -10.99 -2.75
C ALA A 172 9.80 -9.78 -3.40
N VAL A 173 10.07 -8.58 -2.92
CA VAL A 173 9.53 -7.32 -3.47
C VAL A 173 10.67 -6.51 -4.05
N ALA A 174 10.56 -6.08 -5.30
CA ALA A 174 11.57 -5.28 -5.98
C ALA A 174 10.95 -4.04 -6.64
N VAL A 175 11.71 -2.95 -6.73
CA VAL A 175 11.28 -1.71 -7.39
C VAL A 175 11.87 -1.66 -8.80
N ALA A 176 11.03 -1.96 -9.78
CA ALA A 176 11.41 -1.92 -11.19
C ALA A 176 11.43 -0.48 -11.77
N GLY A 177 10.72 0.46 -11.16
CA GLY A 177 10.71 1.85 -11.63
C GLY A 177 9.70 2.71 -10.88
N ALA A 178 9.48 3.92 -11.36
CA ALA A 178 8.37 4.75 -10.94
C ALA A 178 7.20 4.58 -11.92
N SER A 179 5.97 4.62 -11.41
CA SER A 179 4.76 4.57 -12.22
C SER A 179 3.74 5.59 -11.72
N SER A 180 3.04 6.21 -12.65
CA SER A 180 1.88 7.05 -12.36
C SER A 180 0.61 6.22 -12.49
N THR A 181 -0.15 6.10 -11.41
CA THR A 181 -1.45 5.41 -11.41
C THR A 181 -2.38 5.98 -12.47
N ALA A 182 -2.49 7.30 -12.56
CA ALA A 182 -3.33 7.97 -13.56
C ALA A 182 -2.89 7.64 -15.00
N ALA A 183 -1.57 7.66 -15.28
CA ALA A 183 -1.05 7.32 -16.61
C ALA A 183 -1.28 5.84 -16.96
N SER A 184 -1.14 4.93 -16.00
CA SER A 184 -1.40 3.49 -16.21
C SER A 184 -2.87 3.25 -16.54
N TYR A 185 -3.82 3.86 -15.82
CA TYR A 185 -5.25 3.75 -16.13
C TYR A 185 -5.61 4.41 -17.47
N ALA A 186 -5.01 5.55 -17.80
CA ALA A 186 -5.22 6.22 -19.08
C ALA A 186 -4.70 5.40 -20.28
N ALA A 187 -3.66 4.59 -20.08
CA ALA A 187 -3.07 3.73 -21.10
C ALA A 187 -3.81 2.39 -21.27
N LEU A 188 -4.85 2.09 -20.45
CA LEU A 188 -5.66 0.86 -20.58
C LEU A 188 -6.42 0.83 -21.90
N ARG A 189 -6.34 -0.30 -22.58
CA ARG A 189 -7.15 -0.63 -23.76
C ARG A 189 -8.46 -1.30 -23.35
N ASP A 190 -9.49 -1.21 -24.19
CA ASP A 190 -10.80 -1.79 -23.88
C ASP A 190 -10.73 -3.31 -23.63
N ALA A 191 -9.91 -4.02 -24.39
CA ALA A 191 -9.70 -5.47 -24.21
C ALA A 191 -9.04 -5.85 -22.86
N GLU A 192 -8.43 -4.90 -22.16
CA GLU A 192 -7.76 -5.10 -20.86
C GLU A 192 -8.69 -4.77 -19.67
N ARG A 193 -9.94 -4.33 -19.93
CA ARG A 193 -10.92 -3.92 -18.93
C ARG A 193 -11.90 -5.01 -18.52
N HIS A 194 -11.53 -6.26 -18.74
CA HIS A 194 -12.35 -7.41 -18.39
C HIS A 194 -11.66 -8.19 -17.26
N GLY A 195 -12.38 -8.39 -16.17
CA GLY A 195 -11.90 -9.23 -15.07
C GLY A 195 -11.83 -10.70 -15.51
N ASP A 196 -10.76 -11.37 -15.15
CA ASP A 196 -10.57 -12.80 -15.36
C ASP A 196 -10.84 -13.66 -14.11
N GLY A 197 -11.35 -13.03 -13.05
CA GLY A 197 -11.68 -13.67 -11.77
C GLY A 197 -10.47 -13.94 -10.86
N ARG A 198 -9.27 -13.44 -11.21
CA ARG A 198 -8.05 -13.72 -10.42
C ARG A 198 -8.14 -13.20 -8.98
N ALA A 199 -8.73 -12.02 -8.76
CA ALA A 199 -8.87 -11.48 -7.41
C ALA A 199 -9.78 -12.37 -6.54
N GLY A 200 -10.85 -12.91 -7.13
CA GLY A 200 -11.70 -13.91 -6.47
C GLY A 200 -10.94 -15.18 -6.12
N ARG A 201 -10.21 -15.76 -7.09
CA ARG A 201 -9.40 -16.96 -6.85
C ARG A 201 -8.35 -16.77 -5.78
N VAL A 202 -7.61 -15.64 -5.79
CA VAL A 202 -6.65 -15.32 -4.72
C VAL A 202 -7.35 -15.19 -3.37
N ALA A 203 -8.50 -14.48 -3.31
CA ALA A 203 -9.25 -14.31 -2.08
C ALA A 203 -9.73 -15.66 -1.50
N ASP A 204 -10.21 -16.57 -2.35
CA ASP A 204 -10.67 -17.91 -1.93
C ASP A 204 -9.51 -18.78 -1.44
N ARG A 205 -8.35 -18.73 -2.09
CA ARG A 205 -7.14 -19.43 -1.60
C ARG A 205 -6.68 -18.92 -0.25
N LEU A 206 -6.61 -17.59 -0.07
CA LEU A 206 -6.26 -17.02 1.24
C LEU A 206 -7.28 -17.42 2.32
N ALA A 207 -8.58 -17.41 1.99
CA ALA A 207 -9.63 -17.85 2.91
C ALA A 207 -9.49 -19.33 3.32
N ALA A 208 -8.96 -20.16 2.42
CA ALA A 208 -8.63 -21.55 2.69
C ALA A 208 -7.27 -21.76 3.39
N GLY A 209 -6.56 -20.69 3.76
CA GLY A 209 -5.23 -20.77 4.37
C GLY A 209 -4.11 -21.14 3.40
N LEU A 210 -4.34 -21.00 2.09
CA LEU A 210 -3.40 -21.38 1.03
C LEU A 210 -2.76 -20.16 0.37
N ALA A 211 -1.51 -20.29 -0.06
CA ALA A 211 -0.86 -19.30 -0.91
C ALA A 211 -1.53 -19.24 -2.30
N PRO A 212 -1.51 -18.09 -3.00
CA PRO A 212 -1.94 -18.01 -4.38
C PRO A 212 -1.20 -19.02 -5.26
N GLY A 213 -1.92 -19.59 -6.24
CA GLY A 213 -1.35 -20.53 -7.18
C GLY A 213 -0.61 -19.85 -8.33
N PRO A 214 0.13 -20.63 -9.14
CA PRO A 214 0.72 -20.12 -10.38
C PRO A 214 -0.33 -19.47 -11.28
N GLY A 215 -0.05 -18.26 -11.77
CA GLY A 215 -0.95 -17.52 -12.65
C GLY A 215 -2.15 -16.82 -11.97
N ASP A 216 -2.38 -17.01 -10.66
CA ASP A 216 -3.42 -16.28 -9.94
C ASP A 216 -3.03 -14.83 -9.64
N CYS A 217 -1.72 -14.58 -9.49
CA CYS A 217 -1.18 -13.26 -9.18
C CYS A 217 -1.06 -12.36 -10.41
N GLY A 218 -0.92 -11.06 -10.14
CA GLY A 218 -0.58 -10.05 -11.14
C GLY A 218 -1.60 -8.94 -11.28
N SER A 219 -1.31 -8.01 -12.17
CA SER A 219 -2.11 -6.81 -12.38
C SER A 219 -2.59 -6.72 -13.83
N ALA A 220 -3.88 -6.48 -14.03
CA ALA A 220 -4.44 -6.10 -15.32
C ALA A 220 -3.84 -4.78 -15.87
N LEU A 221 -3.20 -4.00 -15.00
CA LEU A 221 -2.53 -2.76 -15.40
C LEU A 221 -1.09 -2.98 -15.90
N GLU A 222 -0.51 -4.20 -15.85
CA GLU A 222 0.90 -4.43 -16.21
C GLU A 222 1.24 -3.91 -17.61
N ALA A 223 0.49 -4.35 -18.62
CA ALA A 223 0.74 -3.93 -20.00
C ALA A 223 0.54 -2.42 -20.19
N ALA A 224 -0.48 -1.86 -19.55
CA ALA A 224 -0.75 -0.41 -19.58
C ALA A 224 0.34 0.41 -18.87
N ALA A 225 0.82 -0.06 -17.72
CA ALA A 225 1.91 0.56 -16.99
C ALA A 225 3.23 0.55 -17.79
N CYS A 226 3.53 -0.57 -18.46
CA CYS A 226 4.70 -0.66 -19.34
C CYS A 226 4.58 0.27 -20.57
N ARG A 227 3.38 0.46 -21.12
CA ARG A 227 3.15 1.45 -22.19
C ARG A 227 3.30 2.88 -21.70
N ALA A 228 2.80 3.19 -20.50
CA ALA A 228 2.90 4.50 -19.90
C ALA A 228 4.33 4.85 -19.45
N ALA A 229 5.11 3.83 -19.07
CA ALA A 229 6.49 3.94 -18.61
C ALA A 229 7.36 2.86 -19.26
N PRO A 230 7.86 3.06 -20.50
CA PRO A 230 8.62 2.03 -21.25
C PRO A 230 9.83 1.49 -20.48
N MET A 231 10.54 2.32 -19.73
CA MET A 231 11.65 1.88 -18.88
C MET A 231 11.23 0.86 -17.80
N LEU A 232 9.99 0.90 -17.33
CA LEU A 232 9.45 -0.09 -16.41
C LEU A 232 9.37 -1.46 -17.10
N GLY A 233 8.86 -1.49 -18.36
CA GLY A 233 8.78 -2.71 -19.15
C GLY A 233 10.14 -3.34 -19.40
N ASP A 234 11.13 -2.54 -19.83
CA ASP A 234 12.50 -3.01 -20.07
C ASP A 234 13.14 -3.56 -18.79
N ARG A 235 12.93 -2.89 -17.66
CA ARG A 235 13.46 -3.33 -16.37
C ARG A 235 12.78 -4.61 -15.88
N LEU A 236 11.47 -4.72 -16.06
CA LEU A 236 10.72 -5.93 -15.73
C LEU A 236 11.17 -7.14 -16.56
N CYS A 237 11.35 -6.95 -17.86
CA CYS A 237 11.90 -7.99 -18.73
C CYS A 237 13.31 -8.43 -18.28
N ARG A 238 14.18 -7.48 -17.94
CA ARG A 238 15.53 -7.79 -17.42
C ARG A 238 15.50 -8.54 -16.09
N LEU A 239 14.58 -8.17 -15.17
CA LEU A 239 14.40 -8.84 -13.90
C LEU A 239 13.98 -10.30 -14.10
N ARG A 240 12.94 -10.52 -14.91
CA ARG A 240 12.43 -11.86 -15.25
C ARG A 240 13.49 -12.74 -15.94
N ALA A 241 14.23 -12.17 -16.89
CA ALA A 241 15.26 -12.91 -17.63
C ALA A 241 16.46 -13.29 -16.77
N ARG A 242 16.84 -12.48 -15.77
CA ARG A 242 18.03 -12.71 -14.97
C ARG A 242 17.83 -13.60 -13.75
N ILE A 243 16.63 -13.58 -13.16
CA ILE A 243 16.37 -14.21 -11.87
C ILE A 243 15.52 -15.47 -11.99
N GLY A 244 14.79 -15.65 -13.11
CA GLY A 244 14.07 -16.90 -13.42
C GLY A 244 12.85 -17.19 -12.52
N ALA A 245 12.36 -16.21 -11.74
CA ALA A 245 11.16 -16.35 -10.94
C ALA A 245 9.96 -15.67 -11.63
N ASP A 246 8.75 -16.07 -11.23
CA ASP A 246 7.52 -15.41 -11.65
C ASP A 246 7.36 -14.07 -10.92
N TRP A 247 7.81 -12.99 -11.55
CA TRP A 247 7.65 -11.64 -11.05
C TRP A 247 6.39 -11.00 -11.57
N TYR A 248 5.52 -10.58 -10.68
CA TYR A 248 4.23 -9.95 -10.94
C TYR A 248 4.27 -8.47 -10.64
N VAL A 249 3.68 -7.64 -11.48
CA VAL A 249 3.48 -6.22 -11.18
C VAL A 249 2.44 -6.07 -10.08
N THR A 250 2.74 -5.24 -9.06
CA THR A 250 1.78 -4.87 -8.02
C THR A 250 1.07 -3.57 -8.38
N GLY A 251 -0.25 -3.57 -8.31
CA GLY A 251 -1.08 -2.38 -8.53
C GLY A 251 -0.89 -1.78 -9.92
N SER A 252 -0.68 -0.48 -9.98
CA SER A 252 -0.46 0.30 -11.20
C SER A 252 1.00 0.29 -11.67
N GLY A 253 1.87 -0.47 -11.05
CA GLY A 253 3.27 -0.61 -11.42
C GLY A 253 4.23 0.13 -10.48
N GLY A 254 5.51 0.15 -10.89
CA GLY A 254 6.62 0.62 -10.09
C GLY A 254 7.29 -0.50 -9.33
N ALA A 255 6.62 -1.18 -8.42
CA ALA A 255 7.12 -2.39 -7.79
C ALA A 255 6.57 -3.66 -8.43
N VAL A 256 7.29 -4.73 -8.18
CA VAL A 256 6.99 -6.10 -8.58
C VAL A 256 7.24 -7.04 -7.40
N PHE A 257 6.60 -8.19 -7.40
CA PHE A 257 6.81 -9.20 -6.37
C PHE A 257 6.88 -10.61 -6.95
N ALA A 258 7.54 -11.50 -6.24
CA ALA A 258 7.49 -12.94 -6.46
C ALA A 258 7.11 -13.62 -5.15
N ILE A 259 6.31 -14.69 -5.22
CA ILE A 259 5.98 -15.53 -4.06
C ILE A 259 7.10 -16.55 -3.90
N ALA A 260 7.57 -16.74 -2.67
CA ALA A 260 8.61 -17.68 -2.31
C ALA A 260 8.08 -18.73 -1.32
N ALA A 261 8.67 -19.90 -1.32
CA ALA A 261 8.30 -20.99 -0.42
C ALA A 261 8.81 -20.77 1.02
N SER A 262 9.84 -19.93 1.19
CA SER A 262 10.45 -19.65 2.50
C SER A 262 11.00 -18.23 2.58
N ALA A 263 11.36 -17.81 3.81
CA ALA A 263 12.04 -16.54 4.04
C ALA A 263 13.41 -16.48 3.33
N ASP A 264 14.17 -17.59 3.36
CA ASP A 264 15.48 -17.69 2.73
C ASP A 264 15.38 -17.56 1.21
N GLU A 265 14.38 -18.19 0.59
CA GLU A 265 14.14 -18.04 -0.84
C GLU A 265 13.72 -16.61 -1.20
N ALA A 266 12.81 -16.00 -0.42
CA ALA A 266 12.40 -14.61 -0.64
C ALA A 266 13.59 -13.65 -0.55
N GLU A 267 14.47 -13.82 0.44
CA GLU A 267 15.67 -12.99 0.59
C GLU A 267 16.70 -13.31 -0.51
N GLY A 268 16.84 -14.56 -0.92
CA GLY A 268 17.69 -14.97 -2.05
C GLY A 268 17.27 -14.28 -3.36
N LEU A 269 15.97 -14.29 -3.69
CA LEU A 269 15.41 -13.58 -4.85
C LEU A 269 15.61 -12.06 -4.74
N ALA A 270 15.42 -11.49 -3.55
CA ALA A 270 15.64 -10.06 -3.32
C ALA A 270 17.13 -9.69 -3.44
N ALA A 271 18.03 -10.53 -2.95
CA ALA A 271 19.48 -10.35 -3.10
C ALA A 271 19.90 -10.39 -4.57
N ALA A 272 19.38 -11.33 -5.34
CA ALA A 272 19.60 -11.41 -6.79
C ALA A 272 19.08 -10.14 -7.51
N ALA A 273 17.91 -9.63 -7.10
CA ALA A 273 17.37 -8.39 -7.64
C ALA A 273 18.28 -7.19 -7.29
N ARG A 274 18.78 -7.08 -6.06
CA ARG A 274 19.75 -6.03 -5.67
C ARG A 274 21.04 -6.12 -6.48
N ALA A 275 21.58 -7.32 -6.68
CA ALA A 275 22.76 -7.53 -7.52
C ALA A 275 22.51 -7.13 -8.99
N ALA A 276 21.27 -7.21 -9.47
CA ALA A 276 20.86 -6.75 -10.79
C ALA A 276 20.54 -5.22 -10.84
N GLY A 277 20.73 -4.48 -9.73
CA GLY A 277 20.53 -3.02 -9.64
C GLY A 277 19.10 -2.59 -9.33
N PHE A 278 18.28 -3.45 -8.72
CA PHE A 278 16.93 -3.13 -8.28
C PHE A 278 16.87 -3.01 -6.75
N PRO A 279 16.35 -1.91 -6.18
CA PRO A 279 16.00 -1.90 -4.76
C PRO A 279 15.04 -3.06 -4.47
N ALA A 280 15.39 -3.95 -3.54
CA ALA A 280 14.58 -5.13 -3.26
C ALA A 280 14.75 -5.61 -1.82
N ARG A 281 13.72 -6.30 -1.30
CA ARG A 281 13.69 -6.89 0.03
C ARG A 281 12.87 -8.18 0.04
N GLY A 282 13.34 -9.18 0.79
CA GLY A 282 12.51 -10.31 1.24
C GLY A 282 11.53 -9.82 2.29
N CYS A 283 10.27 -10.14 2.12
CA CYS A 283 9.17 -9.63 2.95
C CYS A 283 8.29 -10.79 3.44
N LEU A 284 7.70 -10.60 4.62
CA LEU A 284 6.65 -11.45 5.16
C LEU A 284 5.34 -10.66 5.21
N THR A 285 4.22 -11.29 4.82
CA THR A 285 2.91 -10.68 5.01
C THR A 285 2.60 -10.54 6.51
N GLN A 286 1.94 -9.45 6.85
CA GLN A 286 1.56 -9.14 8.22
C GLN A 286 0.06 -9.37 8.43
N ALA A 287 -0.31 -9.91 9.57
CA ALA A 287 -1.70 -9.95 10.00
C ALA A 287 -2.25 -8.54 10.18
N ALA A 288 -3.59 -8.40 10.12
CA ALA A 288 -4.24 -7.14 10.47
C ALA A 288 -3.76 -6.69 11.85
N ALA A 289 -3.38 -5.41 11.97
CA ALA A 289 -3.09 -4.84 13.27
C ALA A 289 -4.36 -5.02 14.13
N GLY A 290 -4.25 -5.82 15.18
CA GLY A 290 -5.38 -6.05 16.09
C GLY A 290 -5.93 -4.70 16.56
N THR A 291 -7.24 -4.55 16.54
CA THR A 291 -7.98 -3.48 17.21
C THR A 291 -7.93 -3.74 18.73
N ALA A 292 -6.71 -3.88 19.26
CA ALA A 292 -6.48 -4.05 20.69
C ALA A 292 -6.53 -2.70 21.41
#